data_66eb1dae84d93129d52462b442efe0ba
#
_entry.id   66eb1dae84d93129d52462b442efe0ba
#
_cell.length_a   1.000
_cell.length_b   1.000
_cell.length_c   1.000
_cell.angle_alpha   90.00
_cell.angle_beta   90.00
_cell.angle_gamma   90.00
#
_symmetry.space_group_name_H-M   'P 1'
#
loop_
_entity.id
_entity.type
_entity.pdbx_description
1 polymer ?
#
loop_
_entity_poly.entity_id
_entity_poly.type
_entity_poly.pdbx_seq_one_letter_code
_entity_poly.pdbx_strand_id
1 'polypeptide(L)'
;MSETPRHPTGLTGLDEVLHGGLIQERAYLVRGGPGTGKTTLGLHFLAAGAANGERALLITLESAEPQLRHDAASQGLDLSGITFLDLSPTREFFAQNQSYDIFSAGDVERDPTTQQIVKTIQDLKPQRVFVDAVTTLRYLAPDAFQFRKQARSFVRYLVENGATV
;
A
#
# COMPACT_ATOMS: atom_id res chain seq x y z
N MET A 1 11.02 26.15 16.54
CA MET A 1 11.35 25.00 15.69
C MET A 1 10.01 24.45 15.25
N SER A 2 9.71 24.43 13.92
CA SER A 2 8.45 23.85 13.44
C SER A 2 8.50 22.34 13.67
N GLU A 3 7.49 21.80 14.34
CA GLU A 3 7.35 20.35 14.49
C GLU A 3 7.19 19.72 13.10
N THR A 4 7.94 18.66 12.87
CA THR A 4 7.81 17.89 11.62
C THR A 4 6.42 17.24 11.58
N PRO A 5 5.62 17.50 10.54
CA PRO A 5 4.25 16.98 10.47
C PRO A 5 4.23 15.45 10.47
N ARG A 6 3.27 14.87 11.20
CA ARG A 6 3.14 13.42 11.39
C ARG A 6 1.72 12.94 11.09
N HIS A 7 1.64 11.70 10.69
CA HIS A 7 0.38 10.97 10.55
C HIS A 7 0.25 9.97 11.71
N PRO A 8 -0.76 10.11 12.58
CA PRO A 8 -1.06 9.08 13.57
C PRO A 8 -1.31 7.73 12.92
N THR A 9 -0.84 6.66 13.57
CA THR A 9 -1.08 5.28 13.08
C THR A 9 -2.48 4.77 13.43
N GLY A 10 -3.18 5.44 14.35
CA GLY A 10 -4.43 4.98 14.92
C GLY A 10 -4.27 3.96 16.05
N LEU A 11 -3.01 3.69 16.45
CA LEU A 11 -2.67 2.83 17.58
C LEU A 11 -1.99 3.67 18.64
N THR A 12 -2.73 4.03 19.70
CA THR A 12 -2.28 4.99 20.74
C THR A 12 -0.90 4.67 21.28
N GLY A 13 -0.63 3.42 21.66
CA GLY A 13 0.68 3.05 22.21
C GLY A 13 1.82 3.16 21.20
N LEU A 14 1.55 2.93 19.91
CA LEU A 14 2.55 3.12 18.86
C LEU A 14 2.76 4.62 18.60
N ASP A 15 1.69 5.40 18.57
CA ASP A 15 1.77 6.84 18.35
C ASP A 15 2.52 7.56 19.48
N GLU A 16 2.39 7.10 20.72
CA GLU A 16 3.19 7.60 21.86
C GLU A 16 4.69 7.35 21.64
N VAL A 17 5.08 6.12 21.25
CA VAL A 17 6.48 5.77 20.96
C VAL A 17 7.03 6.56 19.77
N LEU A 18 6.19 6.83 18.78
CA LEU A 18 6.54 7.59 17.58
C LEU A 18 6.36 9.10 17.74
N HIS A 19 6.10 9.61 18.96
CA HIS A 19 5.88 11.02 19.21
C HIS A 19 4.82 11.67 18.31
N GLY A 20 3.67 11.02 18.16
CA GLY A 20 2.53 11.47 17.37
C GLY A 20 2.34 10.78 16.02
N GLY A 21 3.12 9.74 15.74
CA GLY A 21 2.95 8.92 14.53
C GLY A 21 4.09 9.01 13.52
N LEU A 22 3.83 8.60 12.30
CA LEU A 22 4.80 8.54 11.21
C LEU A 22 5.06 9.92 10.60
N ILE A 23 6.31 10.26 10.31
CA ILE A 23 6.66 11.50 9.60
C ILE A 23 6.02 11.46 8.21
N GLN A 24 5.36 12.57 7.83
CA GLN A 24 4.70 12.69 6.52
C GLN A 24 5.69 12.60 5.35
N GLU A 25 5.19 12.16 4.20
CA GLU A 25 5.96 12.05 2.95
C GLU A 25 7.23 11.21 3.10
N ARG A 26 7.10 10.09 3.83
CA ARG A 26 8.17 9.10 4.02
C ARG A 26 7.64 7.68 3.77
N ALA A 27 8.55 6.79 3.47
CA ALA A 27 8.25 5.37 3.34
C ALA A 27 8.73 4.58 4.55
N TYR A 28 7.88 3.67 5.02
CA TYR A 28 8.12 2.81 6.17
C TYR A 28 7.94 1.35 5.77
N LEU A 29 8.87 0.51 6.17
CA LEU A 29 8.79 -0.93 5.93
C LEU A 29 8.41 -1.67 7.21
N VAL A 30 7.25 -2.32 7.18
CA VAL A 30 6.80 -3.21 8.25
C VAL A 30 7.19 -4.64 7.90
N ARG A 31 8.00 -5.29 8.75
CA ARG A 31 8.45 -6.67 8.56
C ARG A 31 7.97 -7.56 9.70
N GLY A 32 7.61 -8.79 9.34
CA GLY A 32 7.18 -9.81 10.29
C GLY A 32 6.72 -11.07 9.57
N GLY A 33 6.68 -12.19 10.27
CA GLY A 33 6.13 -13.45 9.76
C GLY A 33 4.61 -13.39 9.51
N PRO A 34 4.01 -14.44 8.98
CA PRO A 34 2.55 -14.56 8.89
C PRO A 34 1.88 -14.36 10.26
N GLY A 35 0.71 -13.72 10.28
CA GLY A 35 -0.08 -13.53 11.51
C GLY A 35 0.48 -12.49 12.51
N THR A 36 1.53 -11.73 12.19
CA THR A 36 2.13 -10.73 13.10
C THR A 36 1.41 -9.38 13.11
N GLY A 37 0.27 -9.24 12.42
CA GLY A 37 -0.53 -8.02 12.43
C GLY A 37 -0.09 -6.91 11.46
N LYS A 38 0.73 -7.21 10.44
CA LYS A 38 1.16 -6.21 9.44
C LYS A 38 0.00 -5.56 8.72
N THR A 39 -0.91 -6.36 8.18
CA THR A 39 -2.13 -5.90 7.50
C THR A 39 -3.01 -5.10 8.46
N THR A 40 -3.20 -5.59 9.69
CA THR A 40 -3.96 -4.89 10.73
C THR A 40 -3.37 -3.51 11.02
N LEU A 41 -2.04 -3.39 11.17
CA LEU A 41 -1.37 -2.10 11.35
C LEU A 41 -1.63 -1.16 10.18
N GLY A 42 -1.50 -1.65 8.94
CA GLY A 42 -1.74 -0.84 7.74
C GLY A 42 -3.20 -0.37 7.66
N LEU A 43 -4.16 -1.22 8.00
CA LEU A 43 -5.58 -0.87 8.03
C LEU A 43 -5.88 0.19 9.10
N HIS A 44 -5.30 0.10 10.30
CA HIS A 44 -5.41 1.15 11.32
C HIS A 44 -4.83 2.48 10.83
N PHE A 45 -3.65 2.45 10.21
CA PHE A 45 -3.02 3.64 9.66
C PHE A 45 -3.89 4.35 8.60
N LEU A 46 -4.52 3.58 7.70
CA LEU A 46 -5.41 4.13 6.68
C LEU A 46 -6.73 4.61 7.27
N ALA A 47 -7.34 3.84 8.20
CA ALA A 47 -8.59 4.19 8.85
C ALA A 47 -8.45 5.47 9.69
N ALA A 48 -7.35 5.65 10.42
CA ALA A 48 -7.06 6.87 11.15
C ALA A 48 -6.97 8.09 10.22
N GLY A 49 -6.39 7.94 9.02
CA GLY A 49 -6.35 9.00 8.02
C GLY A 49 -7.73 9.31 7.46
N ALA A 50 -8.48 8.29 7.07
CA ALA A 50 -9.83 8.45 6.53
C ALA A 50 -10.76 9.15 7.53
N ALA A 51 -10.68 8.80 8.83
CA ALA A 51 -11.43 9.46 9.89
C ALA A 51 -11.08 10.95 10.04
N ASN A 52 -9.87 11.35 9.68
CA ASN A 52 -9.43 12.75 9.66
C ASN A 52 -9.67 13.46 8.31
N GLY A 53 -10.40 12.83 7.38
CA GLY A 53 -10.68 13.39 6.05
C GLY A 53 -9.50 13.34 5.07
N GLU A 54 -8.46 12.58 5.38
CA GLU A 54 -7.32 12.38 4.50
C GLU A 54 -7.63 11.32 3.44
N ARG A 55 -7.10 11.49 2.25
CA ARG A 55 -7.25 10.50 1.16
C ARG A 55 -6.33 9.31 1.42
N ALA A 56 -6.93 8.17 1.68
CA ALA A 56 -6.27 6.92 2.03
C ALA A 56 -6.42 5.89 0.89
N LEU A 57 -5.34 5.23 0.51
CA LEU A 57 -5.27 4.22 -0.54
C LEU A 57 -4.65 2.93 0.00
N LEU A 58 -5.37 1.83 -0.17
CA LEU A 58 -4.83 0.48 -0.01
C LEU A 58 -4.54 -0.11 -1.39
N ILE A 59 -3.30 -0.49 -1.63
CA ILE A 59 -2.91 -1.28 -2.80
C ILE A 59 -2.69 -2.72 -2.31
N THR A 60 -3.58 -3.62 -2.68
CA THR A 60 -3.45 -5.04 -2.29
C THR A 60 -2.97 -5.88 -3.46
N LEU A 61 -1.95 -6.70 -3.20
CA LEU A 61 -1.30 -7.60 -4.15
C LEU A 61 -1.49 -9.08 -3.76
N GLU A 62 -2.06 -9.35 -2.60
CA GLU A 62 -2.17 -10.70 -2.04
C GLU A 62 -3.61 -11.07 -1.69
N SER A 63 -4.28 -10.24 -0.92
CA SER A 63 -5.64 -10.50 -0.43
C SER A 63 -6.66 -9.67 -1.18
N ALA A 64 -7.77 -10.27 -1.62
CA ALA A 64 -8.86 -9.56 -2.28
C ALA A 64 -9.55 -8.56 -1.35
N GLU A 65 -10.01 -7.42 -1.90
CA GLU A 65 -10.70 -6.36 -1.15
C GLU A 65 -11.85 -6.88 -0.26
N PRO A 66 -12.77 -7.77 -0.73
CA PRO A 66 -13.87 -8.25 0.11
C PRO A 66 -13.41 -8.96 1.38
N GLN A 67 -12.30 -9.71 1.31
CA GLN A 67 -11.73 -10.38 2.46
C GLN A 67 -11.14 -9.37 3.46
N LEU A 68 -10.38 -8.40 2.98
CA LEU A 68 -9.80 -7.35 3.83
C LEU A 68 -10.88 -6.53 4.54
N ARG A 69 -11.98 -6.22 3.86
CA ARG A 69 -13.14 -5.55 4.48
C ARG A 69 -13.82 -6.40 5.54
N HIS A 70 -13.97 -7.71 5.28
CA HIS A 70 -14.55 -8.64 6.26
C HIS A 70 -13.67 -8.74 7.52
N ASP A 71 -12.37 -8.90 7.33
CA ASP A 71 -11.41 -9.03 8.44
C ASP A 71 -11.34 -7.75 9.28
N ALA A 72 -11.35 -6.58 8.63
CA ALA A 72 -11.40 -5.29 9.30
C ALA A 72 -12.68 -5.07 10.11
N ALA A 73 -13.83 -5.43 9.52
CA ALA A 73 -15.13 -5.35 10.22
C ALA A 73 -15.16 -6.22 11.49
N SER A 74 -14.54 -7.40 11.46
CA SER A 74 -14.42 -8.28 12.62
C SER A 74 -13.59 -7.65 13.76
N GLN A 75 -12.73 -6.67 13.44
CA GLN A 75 -11.90 -5.92 14.38
C GLN A 75 -12.48 -4.54 14.72
N GLY A 76 -13.69 -4.23 14.23
CA GLY A 76 -14.34 -2.95 14.47
C GLY A 76 -13.74 -1.77 13.69
N LEU A 77 -12.96 -2.03 12.64
CA LEU A 77 -12.39 -0.99 11.79
C LEU A 77 -13.35 -0.58 10.68
N ASP A 78 -13.58 0.71 10.54
CA ASP A 78 -14.32 1.29 9.41
C ASP A 78 -13.37 1.62 8.26
N LEU A 79 -13.58 0.96 7.12
CA LEU A 79 -12.82 1.16 5.89
C LEU A 79 -13.63 1.91 4.81
N SER A 80 -14.76 2.52 5.15
CA SER A 80 -15.66 3.17 4.18
C SER A 80 -14.98 4.35 3.46
N GLY A 81 -14.10 5.07 4.15
CA GLY A 81 -13.35 6.21 3.59
C GLY A 81 -12.04 5.83 2.87
N ILE A 82 -11.76 4.53 2.69
CA ILE A 82 -10.52 4.06 2.08
C ILE A 82 -10.78 3.63 0.64
N THR A 83 -9.98 4.14 -0.29
CA THR A 83 -9.95 3.65 -1.68
C THR A 83 -9.12 2.38 -1.74
N PHE A 84 -9.62 1.37 -2.45
CA PHE A 84 -8.90 0.12 -2.71
C PHE A 84 -8.44 0.07 -4.16
N LEU A 85 -7.21 -0.32 -4.36
CA LEU A 85 -6.67 -0.77 -5.64
C LEU A 85 -6.32 -2.25 -5.49
N ASP A 86 -7.29 -3.10 -5.86
CA ASP A 86 -7.15 -4.54 -5.76
C ASP A 86 -6.44 -5.09 -7.00
N LEU A 87 -5.20 -5.50 -6.81
CA LEU A 87 -4.34 -6.13 -7.80
C LEU A 87 -4.03 -7.59 -7.42
N SER A 88 -4.82 -8.16 -6.51
CA SER A 88 -4.67 -9.56 -6.11
C SER A 88 -4.97 -10.50 -7.28
N PRO A 89 -4.31 -11.67 -7.35
CA PRO A 89 -4.53 -12.63 -8.42
C PRO A 89 -5.98 -13.10 -8.45
N THR A 90 -6.67 -12.89 -9.58
CA THR A 90 -8.03 -13.41 -9.78
C THR A 90 -8.01 -14.88 -10.22
N ARG A 91 -9.17 -15.58 -10.14
CA ARG A 91 -9.28 -16.95 -10.66
C ARG A 91 -8.95 -17.04 -12.15
N GLU A 92 -9.23 -16.00 -12.92
CA GLU A 92 -8.93 -15.90 -14.34
C GLU A 92 -7.42 -15.86 -14.62
N PHE A 93 -6.63 -15.32 -13.70
CA PHE A 93 -5.17 -15.34 -13.78
C PHE A 93 -4.60 -16.76 -13.84
N PHE A 94 -5.14 -17.70 -13.06
CA PHE A 94 -4.72 -19.11 -13.12
C PHE A 94 -5.11 -19.79 -14.42
N ALA A 95 -6.17 -19.32 -15.10
CA ALA A 95 -6.64 -19.90 -16.35
C ALA A 95 -5.87 -19.42 -17.58
N GLN A 96 -5.19 -18.27 -17.52
CA GLN A 96 -4.60 -17.63 -18.71
C GLN A 96 -3.08 -17.72 -18.82
N ASN A 97 -2.36 -18.29 -17.82
CA ASN A 97 -0.88 -18.46 -17.83
C ASN A 97 -0.10 -17.19 -18.27
N GLN A 98 -0.63 -16.01 -17.99
CA GLN A 98 0.03 -14.77 -18.38
C GLN A 98 1.02 -14.36 -17.28
N SER A 99 2.28 -14.16 -17.67
CA SER A 99 3.30 -13.59 -16.82
C SER A 99 2.89 -12.17 -16.44
N TYR A 100 2.69 -11.92 -15.16
CA TYR A 100 2.55 -10.57 -14.61
C TYR A 100 3.92 -9.90 -14.62
N ASP A 101 4.21 -9.13 -15.61
CA ASP A 101 5.37 -8.23 -15.62
C ASP A 101 4.91 -6.81 -15.29
N ILE A 102 4.66 -6.54 -13.99
CA ILE A 102 4.14 -5.25 -13.52
C ILE A 102 5.16 -4.11 -13.75
N PHE A 103 6.44 -4.44 -13.99
CA PHE A 103 7.50 -3.44 -14.07
C PHE A 103 8.66 -3.82 -15.00
N SER A 104 8.40 -4.40 -16.16
CA SER A 104 9.49 -4.59 -17.13
C SER A 104 10.00 -3.25 -17.63
N ALA A 105 11.31 -3.07 -17.59
CA ALA A 105 11.98 -1.78 -17.82
C ALA A 105 11.85 -1.23 -19.27
N GLY A 106 11.20 -1.96 -20.16
CA GLY A 106 10.97 -1.56 -21.55
C GLY A 106 9.51 -1.24 -21.89
N ASP A 107 8.55 -1.63 -21.04
CA ASP A 107 7.11 -1.55 -21.32
C ASP A 107 6.28 -0.87 -20.22
N VAL A 108 6.90 -0.10 -19.32
CA VAL A 108 6.22 0.60 -18.21
C VAL A 108 5.05 1.48 -18.68
N GLU A 109 5.13 1.99 -19.90
CA GLU A 109 4.04 2.78 -20.50
C GLU A 109 2.91 1.92 -21.08
N ARG A 110 3.08 0.60 -21.21
CA ARG A 110 2.14 -0.31 -21.88
C ARG A 110 1.46 -1.33 -20.98
N ASP A 111 1.99 -1.57 -19.78
CA ASP A 111 1.37 -2.51 -18.84
C ASP A 111 0.09 -1.92 -18.23
N PRO A 112 -1.09 -2.55 -18.43
CA PRO A 112 -2.37 -2.06 -17.93
C PRO A 112 -2.37 -1.85 -16.41
N THR A 113 -1.67 -2.69 -15.66
CA THR A 113 -1.60 -2.62 -14.20
C THR A 113 -0.82 -1.40 -13.74
N THR A 114 0.33 -1.12 -14.36
CA THR A 114 1.10 0.09 -14.09
C THR A 114 0.31 1.34 -14.42
N GLN A 115 -0.40 1.37 -15.55
CA GLN A 115 -1.27 2.48 -15.93
C GLN A 115 -2.40 2.68 -14.91
N GLN A 116 -3.01 1.61 -14.42
CA GLN A 116 -4.04 1.67 -13.40
C GLN A 116 -3.51 2.24 -12.09
N ILE A 117 -2.33 1.81 -11.64
CA ILE A 117 -1.66 2.35 -10.44
C ILE A 117 -1.41 3.86 -10.61
N VAL A 118 -0.75 4.24 -11.70
CA VAL A 118 -0.40 5.65 -11.98
C VAL A 118 -1.66 6.52 -12.04
N LYS A 119 -2.68 6.08 -12.77
CA LYS A 119 -3.95 6.78 -12.86
C LYS A 119 -4.61 6.94 -11.50
N THR A 120 -4.71 5.87 -10.72
CA THR A 120 -5.32 5.92 -9.38
C THR A 120 -4.60 6.93 -8.48
N ILE A 121 -3.26 6.95 -8.51
CA ILE A 121 -2.47 7.89 -7.70
C ILE A 121 -2.66 9.33 -8.17
N GLN A 122 -2.69 9.57 -9.47
CA GLN A 122 -2.87 10.91 -10.04
C GLN A 122 -4.27 11.46 -9.77
N ASP A 123 -5.30 10.64 -9.88
CA ASP A 123 -6.70 11.03 -9.68
C ASP A 123 -7.00 11.24 -8.18
N LEU A 124 -6.55 10.31 -7.33
CA LEU A 124 -6.83 10.34 -5.89
C LEU A 124 -5.91 11.29 -5.13
N LYS A 125 -4.63 11.39 -5.53
CA LYS A 125 -3.56 12.10 -4.79
C LYS A 125 -3.55 11.71 -3.32
N PRO A 126 -3.32 10.43 -3.00
CA PRO A 126 -3.46 9.93 -1.64
C PRO A 126 -2.40 10.53 -0.70
N GLN A 127 -2.79 10.83 0.53
CA GLN A 127 -1.90 11.29 1.59
C GLN A 127 -1.34 10.10 2.39
N ARG A 128 -2.11 9.01 2.46
CA ARG A 128 -1.68 7.74 3.07
C ARG A 128 -1.84 6.60 2.09
N VAL A 129 -0.80 5.81 1.97
CA VAL A 129 -0.80 4.59 1.13
C VAL A 129 -0.30 3.43 1.95
N PHE A 130 -0.97 2.30 1.86
CA PHE A 130 -0.49 1.03 2.39
C PHE A 130 -0.43 0.00 1.25
N VAL A 131 0.71 -0.67 1.11
CA VAL A 131 0.94 -1.71 0.09
C VAL A 131 1.06 -3.07 0.77
N ASP A 132 0.12 -3.97 0.51
CA ASP A 132 0.04 -5.30 1.11
C ASP A 132 0.00 -6.42 0.04
N ALA A 133 1.06 -7.16 -0.18
CA ALA A 133 2.39 -7.02 0.40
C ALA A 133 3.41 -6.77 -0.71
N VAL A 134 4.34 -5.85 -0.47
CA VAL A 134 5.41 -5.53 -1.43
C VAL A 134 6.28 -6.76 -1.76
N THR A 135 6.31 -7.76 -0.89
CA THR A 135 6.99 -9.05 -1.14
C THR A 135 6.41 -9.81 -2.33
N THR A 136 5.16 -9.63 -2.68
CA THR A 136 4.52 -10.27 -3.83
C THR A 136 5.19 -9.82 -5.13
N LEU A 137 5.67 -8.57 -5.21
CA LEU A 137 6.45 -8.08 -6.34
C LEU A 137 7.74 -8.87 -6.60
N ARG A 138 8.25 -9.58 -5.59
CA ARG A 138 9.45 -10.42 -5.73
C ARG A 138 9.21 -11.61 -6.66
N TYR A 139 8.01 -12.17 -6.64
CA TYR A 139 7.67 -13.31 -7.51
C TYR A 139 7.49 -12.90 -8.97
N LEU A 140 7.34 -11.60 -9.21
CA LEU A 140 7.15 -11.02 -10.53
C LEU A 140 8.47 -10.51 -11.14
N ALA A 141 9.52 -10.40 -10.34
CA ALA A 141 10.82 -9.93 -10.80
C ALA A 141 11.74 -11.10 -11.15
N PRO A 142 12.50 -11.01 -12.27
CA PRO A 142 13.43 -12.07 -12.70
C PRO A 142 14.50 -12.40 -11.66
N ASP A 143 14.93 -11.42 -10.91
CA ASP A 143 15.98 -11.57 -9.89
C ASP A 143 15.82 -10.54 -8.73
N ALA A 144 16.62 -10.74 -7.66
CA ALA A 144 16.57 -9.89 -6.48
C ALA A 144 17.06 -8.45 -6.73
N PHE A 145 17.85 -8.19 -7.76
CA PHE A 145 18.31 -6.85 -8.10
C PHE A 145 17.19 -6.08 -8.77
N GLN A 146 16.53 -6.68 -9.75
CA GLN A 146 15.37 -6.09 -10.44
C GLN A 146 14.24 -5.83 -9.45
N PHE A 147 13.92 -6.79 -8.59
CA PHE A 147 12.94 -6.58 -7.52
C PHE A 147 13.24 -5.33 -6.68
N ARG A 148 14.49 -5.20 -6.18
CA ARG A 148 14.87 -4.04 -5.36
C ARG A 148 14.75 -2.72 -6.11
N LYS A 149 15.14 -2.71 -7.39
CA LYS A 149 15.06 -1.53 -8.26
C LYS A 149 13.59 -1.13 -8.46
N GLN A 150 12.73 -2.09 -8.80
CA GLN A 150 11.30 -1.88 -9.04
C GLN A 150 10.57 -1.41 -7.76
N ALA A 151 10.75 -2.12 -6.65
CA ALA A 151 10.15 -1.76 -5.37
C ALA A 151 10.57 -0.35 -4.91
N ARG A 152 11.87 0.00 -5.07
CA ARG A 152 12.37 1.34 -4.73
C ARG A 152 11.75 2.41 -5.63
N SER A 153 11.67 2.18 -6.94
CA SER A 153 11.09 3.13 -7.88
C SER A 153 9.60 3.35 -7.61
N PHE A 154 8.88 2.27 -7.30
CA PHE A 154 7.46 2.32 -6.96
C PHE A 154 7.21 3.13 -5.68
N VAL A 155 7.90 2.79 -4.60
CA VAL A 155 7.78 3.50 -3.31
C VAL A 155 8.17 4.96 -3.45
N ARG A 156 9.25 5.24 -4.19
CA ARG A 156 9.69 6.62 -4.48
C ARG A 156 8.62 7.40 -5.23
N TYR A 157 8.00 6.81 -6.24
CA TYR A 157 6.91 7.43 -6.98
C TYR A 157 5.74 7.83 -6.07
N LEU A 158 5.34 6.95 -5.15
CA LEU A 158 4.29 7.25 -4.17
C LEU A 158 4.66 8.44 -3.27
N VAL A 159 5.87 8.45 -2.72
CA VAL A 159 6.36 9.51 -1.84
C VAL A 159 6.50 10.85 -2.59
N GLU A 160 7.02 10.84 -3.82
CA GLU A 160 7.14 12.06 -4.66
C GLU A 160 5.78 12.65 -5.05
N ASN A 161 4.70 11.84 -5.00
CA ASN A 161 3.32 12.32 -5.16
C ASN A 161 2.65 12.73 -3.82
N GLY A 162 3.43 12.91 -2.76
CA GLY A 162 2.98 13.44 -1.46
C GLY A 162 2.43 12.40 -0.48
N ALA A 163 2.60 11.11 -0.76
CA ALA A 163 2.10 10.06 0.11
C ALA A 163 3.08 9.70 1.24
N THR A 164 2.54 9.36 2.41
CA THR A 164 3.21 8.55 3.44
C THR A 164 2.85 7.09 3.18
N VAL A 165 3.86 6.22 3.02
CA VAL A 165 3.71 4.86 2.51
C VAL A 165 4.14 3.83 3.55
#